data_6bb726d1ddf3f9f4fc53795ea7a2932d
#
_entry.id   6bb726d1ddf3f9f4fc53795ea7a2932d
#
_cell.length_a   1.000
_cell.length_b   1.000
_cell.length_c   1.000
_cell.angle_alpha   90.00
_cell.angle_beta   90.00
_cell.angle_gamma   90.00
#
_symmetry.space_group_name_H-M   'P 1'
#
loop_
_entity.id
_entity.type
_entity.pdbx_description
1 polymer ?
#
loop_
_entity_poly.entity_id
_entity_poly.type
_entity_poly.pdbx_seq_one_letter_code
_entity_poly.pdbx_strand_id
1 'polypeptide(L)'
;FIAAILLLIPSVLGYLHTRVNYDILSYLPENIETMKGQDILVDEFGTGAFSTFVVDGMSNKEISALKAKIEDVDHVKTVLWYDSVADISIPTDMLPEKMQKVFLSDEGTLMFIMYDTTMSADETMEAVEQIRAISNEQCFLSGMSAVVTDIRDLSDKEVPVYVLLAVILSLVVLSLTMDSFLIPIFFLLSIGMAIIY
;
A
#
# COMPACT_ATOMS: atom_id res chain seq x y z
N PHE A 1 -10.54 -10.08 -38.67
CA PHE A 1 -9.26 -9.41 -38.36
C PHE A 1 -9.47 -7.92 -38.12
N ILE A 2 -10.12 -7.18 -39.03
CA ILE A 2 -10.38 -5.74 -38.87
C ILE A 2 -11.25 -5.45 -37.64
N ALA A 3 -12.28 -6.26 -37.38
CA ALA A 3 -13.14 -6.13 -36.20
C ALA A 3 -12.35 -6.33 -34.89
N ALA A 4 -11.41 -7.27 -34.83
CA ALA A 4 -10.56 -7.51 -33.70
C ALA A 4 -9.64 -6.28 -33.42
N ILE A 5 -9.04 -5.70 -34.46
CA ILE A 5 -8.23 -4.50 -34.37
C ILE A 5 -9.05 -3.29 -33.86
N LEU A 6 -10.30 -3.15 -34.35
CA LEU A 6 -11.19 -2.07 -33.90
C LEU A 6 -11.61 -2.21 -32.44
N LEU A 7 -11.77 -3.42 -31.93
CA LEU A 7 -12.10 -3.70 -30.53
C LEU A 7 -10.90 -3.52 -29.59
N LEU A 8 -9.66 -3.55 -30.09
CA LEU A 8 -8.47 -3.24 -29.28
C LEU A 8 -8.49 -1.82 -28.71
N ILE A 9 -9.02 -0.86 -29.46
CA ILE A 9 -9.05 0.54 -29.00
C ILE A 9 -9.88 0.70 -27.70
N PRO A 10 -11.17 0.30 -27.64
CA PRO A 10 -11.93 0.36 -26.40
C PRO A 10 -11.36 -0.54 -25.28
N SER A 11 -10.75 -1.68 -25.62
CA SER A 11 -10.15 -2.58 -24.64
C SER A 11 -8.93 -1.96 -23.95
N VAL A 12 -8.04 -1.32 -24.71
CA VAL A 12 -6.89 -0.60 -24.12
C VAL A 12 -7.37 0.56 -23.27
N LEU A 13 -8.38 1.31 -23.70
CA LEU A 13 -8.97 2.38 -22.90
C LEU A 13 -9.61 1.83 -21.61
N GLY A 14 -10.30 0.69 -21.69
CA GLY A 14 -10.85 0.00 -20.52
C GLY A 14 -9.75 -0.43 -19.54
N TYR A 15 -8.69 -1.06 -20.05
CA TYR A 15 -7.54 -1.49 -19.24
C TYR A 15 -6.88 -0.33 -18.48
N LEU A 16 -6.67 0.81 -19.14
CA LEU A 16 -6.08 2.00 -18.50
C LEU A 16 -6.97 2.64 -17.42
N HIS A 17 -8.29 2.38 -17.47
CA HIS A 17 -9.25 2.87 -16.46
C HIS A 17 -9.66 1.81 -15.44
N THR A 18 -9.24 0.56 -15.62
CA THR A 18 -9.52 -0.52 -14.68
C THR A 18 -8.49 -0.48 -13.56
N ARG A 19 -8.97 -0.42 -12.33
CA ARG A 19 -8.13 -0.47 -11.12
C ARG A 19 -8.23 -1.84 -10.48
N VAL A 20 -7.11 -2.34 -10.01
CA VAL A 20 -7.08 -3.55 -9.18
C VAL A 20 -7.50 -3.14 -7.77
N ASN A 21 -8.55 -3.79 -7.24
CA ASN A 21 -8.99 -3.55 -5.88
C ASN A 21 -8.17 -4.41 -4.91
N TYR A 22 -7.31 -3.78 -4.12
CA TYR A 22 -6.53 -4.42 -3.06
C TYR A 22 -7.26 -4.44 -1.71
N ASP A 23 -8.51 -3.95 -1.67
CA ASP A 23 -9.31 -3.91 -0.45
C ASP A 23 -9.86 -5.29 -0.09
N ILE A 24 -9.21 -5.94 0.87
CA ILE A 24 -9.63 -7.23 1.39
C ILE A 24 -11.02 -7.13 2.04
N LEU A 25 -11.38 -5.97 2.58
CA LEU A 25 -12.67 -5.75 3.23
C LEU A 25 -13.81 -5.75 2.22
N SER A 26 -13.57 -5.32 0.99
CA SER A 26 -14.58 -5.30 -0.08
C SER A 26 -15.10 -6.70 -0.47
N TYR A 27 -14.37 -7.75 -0.14
CA TYR A 27 -14.80 -9.14 -0.34
C TYR A 27 -15.65 -9.70 0.80
N LEU A 28 -15.80 -8.94 1.90
CA LEU A 28 -16.59 -9.36 3.05
C LEU A 28 -18.06 -8.91 2.89
N PRO A 29 -19.02 -9.72 3.38
CA PRO A 29 -20.43 -9.29 3.39
C PRO A 29 -20.63 -8.04 4.27
N GLU A 30 -21.40 -7.07 3.78
CA GLU A 30 -21.66 -5.79 4.48
C GLU A 30 -22.33 -5.94 5.87
N ASN A 31 -23.01 -7.07 6.10
CA ASN A 31 -23.79 -7.30 7.32
C ASN A 31 -22.98 -7.84 8.49
N ILE A 32 -21.69 -8.16 8.31
CA ILE A 32 -20.84 -8.67 9.40
C ILE A 32 -20.40 -7.52 10.33
N GLU A 33 -20.08 -7.90 11.56
CA GLU A 33 -19.71 -6.98 12.63
C GLU A 33 -18.47 -6.14 12.29
N THR A 34 -17.49 -6.74 11.62
CA THR A 34 -16.25 -6.06 11.18
C THR A 34 -16.55 -4.90 10.23
N MET A 35 -17.45 -5.09 9.25
CA MET A 35 -17.81 -4.04 8.30
C MET A 35 -18.56 -2.90 8.99
N LYS A 36 -19.53 -3.22 9.85
CA LYS A 36 -20.23 -2.22 10.66
C LYS A 36 -19.29 -1.43 11.56
N GLY A 37 -18.30 -2.09 12.15
CA GLY A 37 -17.28 -1.43 12.97
C GLY A 37 -16.41 -0.49 12.14
N GLN A 38 -16.05 -0.88 10.91
CA GLN A 38 -15.30 -0.04 9.99
C GLN A 38 -16.08 1.21 9.57
N ASP A 39 -17.36 1.05 9.24
CA ASP A 39 -18.25 2.17 8.90
C ASP A 39 -18.35 3.17 10.05
N ILE A 40 -18.53 2.71 11.28
CA ILE A 40 -18.56 3.56 12.47
C ILE A 40 -17.21 4.29 12.66
N LEU A 41 -16.08 3.61 12.45
CA LEU A 41 -14.76 4.24 12.56
C LEU A 41 -14.57 5.37 11.54
N VAL A 42 -15.03 5.17 10.31
CA VAL A 42 -14.95 6.19 9.26
C VAL A 42 -15.95 7.32 9.52
N ASP A 43 -17.23 7.00 9.74
CA ASP A 43 -18.31 7.98 9.77
C ASP A 43 -18.32 8.79 11.07
N GLU A 44 -18.12 8.15 12.22
CA GLU A 44 -18.22 8.83 13.53
C GLU A 44 -16.86 9.31 14.05
N PHE A 45 -15.80 8.55 13.82
CA PHE A 45 -14.46 8.91 14.29
C PHE A 45 -13.59 9.52 13.18
N GLY A 46 -14.03 9.46 11.92
CA GLY A 46 -13.30 9.99 10.76
C GLY A 46 -11.93 9.36 10.60
N THR A 47 -11.75 8.10 11.03
CA THR A 47 -10.48 7.37 10.94
C THR A 47 -10.75 6.03 10.29
N GLY A 48 -10.27 5.85 9.06
CA GLY A 48 -10.50 4.60 8.31
C GLY A 48 -9.35 3.62 8.41
N ALA A 49 -8.14 4.12 8.68
CA ALA A 49 -6.94 3.29 8.74
C ALA A 49 -5.89 3.88 9.68
N PHE A 50 -4.91 3.06 10.05
CA PHE A 50 -3.74 3.51 10.80
C PHE A 50 -2.49 2.74 10.40
N SER A 51 -1.34 3.38 10.60
CA SER A 51 -0.01 2.77 10.52
C SER A 51 0.77 3.01 11.81
N THR A 52 1.72 2.12 12.07
CA THR A 52 2.72 2.31 13.12
C THR A 52 4.01 2.82 12.48
N PHE A 53 4.63 3.79 13.11
CA PHE A 53 5.87 4.40 12.65
C PHE A 53 6.91 4.35 13.76
N VAL A 54 7.96 3.59 13.52
CA VAL A 54 9.07 3.41 14.45
C VAL A 54 10.22 4.27 14.00
N VAL A 55 10.80 5.02 14.94
CA VAL A 55 12.00 5.84 14.72
C VAL A 55 13.08 5.36 15.67
N ASP A 56 14.26 5.07 15.14
CA ASP A 56 15.41 4.55 15.88
C ASP A 56 16.56 5.57 15.88
N GLY A 57 17.14 5.84 17.05
CA GLY A 57 18.36 6.62 17.20
C GLY A 57 18.25 8.12 16.85
N MET A 58 17.06 8.70 16.72
CA MET A 58 16.87 10.13 16.46
C MET A 58 16.58 10.90 17.76
N SER A 59 16.97 12.18 17.79
CA SER A 59 16.64 13.07 18.90
C SER A 59 15.16 13.47 18.90
N ASN A 60 14.58 13.75 20.08
CA ASN A 60 13.18 14.17 20.22
C ASN A 60 12.84 15.40 19.37
N LYS A 61 13.79 16.31 19.15
CA LYS A 61 13.60 17.50 18.31
C LYS A 61 13.48 17.13 16.83
N GLU A 62 14.28 16.20 16.35
CA GLU A 62 14.21 15.70 14.97
C GLU A 62 12.92 14.91 14.73
N ILE A 63 12.53 14.08 15.72
CA ILE A 63 11.28 13.32 15.69
C ILE A 63 10.08 14.25 15.65
N SER A 64 10.05 15.32 16.46
CA SER A 64 8.99 16.32 16.43
C SER A 64 8.90 17.05 15.08
N ALA A 65 10.05 17.39 14.49
CA ALA A 65 10.10 18.00 13.17
C ALA A 65 9.63 17.04 12.06
N LEU A 66 9.94 15.76 12.19
CA LEU A 66 9.46 14.72 11.26
C LEU A 66 7.97 14.50 11.42
N LYS A 67 7.46 14.42 12.66
CA LYS A 67 6.03 14.34 12.97
C LYS A 67 5.25 15.46 12.28
N ALA A 68 5.70 16.71 12.41
CA ALA A 68 5.06 17.86 11.77
C ALA A 68 5.00 17.70 10.23
N LYS A 69 6.05 17.17 9.60
CA LYS A 69 6.05 16.89 8.17
C LYS A 69 5.09 15.77 7.78
N ILE A 70 4.93 14.76 8.64
CA ILE A 70 3.99 13.66 8.40
C ILE A 70 2.54 14.17 8.55
N GLU A 71 2.29 15.05 9.51
CA GLU A 71 0.97 15.68 9.70
C GLU A 71 0.56 16.60 8.52
N ASP A 72 1.53 17.13 7.78
CA ASP A 72 1.28 17.93 6.55
C ASP A 72 1.01 17.07 5.30
N VAL A 73 1.15 15.76 5.38
CA VAL A 73 0.84 14.86 4.25
C VAL A 73 -0.66 14.76 4.08
N ASP A 74 -1.13 14.88 2.84
CA ASP A 74 -2.54 14.74 2.50
C ASP A 74 -3.10 13.39 2.98
N HIS A 75 -4.34 13.37 3.47
CA HIS A 75 -5.02 12.21 4.04
C HIS A 75 -4.44 11.66 5.34
N VAL A 76 -3.41 12.28 5.91
CA VAL A 76 -2.99 12.05 7.30
C VAL A 76 -3.86 12.90 8.21
N LYS A 77 -4.68 12.25 9.03
CA LYS A 77 -5.57 12.93 9.96
C LYS A 77 -4.83 13.43 11.21
N THR A 78 -3.98 12.59 11.79
CA THR A 78 -3.22 12.92 12.99
C THR A 78 -2.09 11.92 13.21
N VAL A 79 -1.05 12.36 13.87
CA VAL A 79 0.06 11.52 14.32
C VAL A 79 0.08 11.53 15.84
N LEU A 80 -0.19 10.37 16.44
CA LEU A 80 -0.16 10.17 17.88
C LEU A 80 1.24 9.75 18.33
N TRP A 81 1.84 10.56 19.15
CA TRP A 81 3.09 10.29 19.83
C TRP A 81 2.94 10.67 21.30
N TYR A 82 3.93 10.42 22.15
CA TYR A 82 3.82 10.76 23.57
C TYR A 82 3.61 12.27 23.80
N ASP A 83 4.08 13.14 22.87
CA ASP A 83 3.88 14.59 22.92
C ASP A 83 2.40 15.02 22.80
N SER A 84 1.56 14.15 22.26
CA SER A 84 0.10 14.38 22.20
C SER A 84 -0.56 14.31 23.59
N VAL A 85 0.13 13.76 24.59
CA VAL A 85 -0.39 13.52 25.95
C VAL A 85 0.49 14.18 27.03
N ALA A 86 1.78 14.39 26.74
CA ALA A 86 2.74 14.99 27.68
C ALA A 86 3.62 16.00 26.95
N ASP A 87 4.08 17.03 27.67
CA ASP A 87 5.00 18.03 27.09
C ASP A 87 6.35 17.38 26.76
N ILE A 88 6.86 17.64 25.56
CA ILE A 88 8.13 17.10 25.04
C ILE A 88 9.36 17.53 25.90
N SER A 89 9.23 18.60 26.67
CA SER A 89 10.27 19.07 27.58
C SER A 89 10.40 18.23 28.87
N ILE A 90 9.39 17.36 29.14
CA ILE A 90 9.43 16.45 30.28
C ILE A 90 10.42 15.31 29.96
N PRO A 91 11.43 15.05 30.82
CA PRO A 91 12.30 13.90 30.65
C PRO A 91 11.50 12.61 30.54
N THR A 92 11.87 11.74 29.60
CA THR A 92 11.16 10.49 29.32
C THR A 92 11.03 9.57 30.53
N ASP A 93 12.00 9.63 31.46
CA ASP A 93 12.01 8.88 32.73
C ASP A 93 10.90 9.32 33.70
N MET A 94 10.35 10.53 33.52
CA MET A 94 9.27 11.06 34.37
C MET A 94 7.87 10.75 33.78
N LEU A 95 7.79 10.18 32.60
CA LEU A 95 6.52 9.76 32.01
C LEU A 95 5.94 8.55 32.78
N PRO A 96 4.61 8.41 32.86
CA PRO A 96 3.99 7.22 33.43
C PRO A 96 4.50 5.93 32.73
N GLU A 97 4.81 4.88 33.49
CA GLU A 97 5.34 3.61 32.96
C GLU A 97 4.53 3.04 31.80
N LYS A 98 3.20 3.23 31.81
CA LYS A 98 2.33 2.78 30.73
C LYS A 98 2.62 3.50 29.42
N MET A 99 2.91 4.79 29.48
CA MET A 99 3.26 5.58 28.31
C MET A 99 4.66 5.24 27.80
N GLN A 100 5.63 5.10 28.71
CA GLN A 100 6.97 4.66 28.34
C GLN A 100 6.91 3.34 27.57
N LYS A 101 6.18 2.34 28.08
CA LYS A 101 6.07 1.01 27.46
C LYS A 101 5.37 1.01 26.09
N VAL A 102 4.52 2.00 25.80
CA VAL A 102 3.79 2.09 24.51
C VAL A 102 4.61 2.85 23.49
N PHE A 103 5.21 3.96 23.87
CA PHE A 103 5.84 4.90 22.94
C PHE A 103 7.36 4.84 22.89
N LEU A 104 8.01 4.28 23.90
CA LEU A 104 9.46 4.34 24.05
C LEU A 104 10.06 2.94 24.19
N SER A 105 11.23 2.78 23.62
CA SER A 105 12.14 1.65 23.79
C SER A 105 13.53 2.19 24.13
N ASP A 106 14.52 1.33 24.37
CA ASP A 106 15.86 1.74 24.77
C ASP A 106 16.52 2.70 23.76
N GLU A 107 16.30 2.51 22.47
CA GLU A 107 16.92 3.29 21.39
C GLU A 107 15.90 3.90 20.42
N GLY A 108 14.61 3.51 20.50
CA GLY A 108 13.59 3.91 19.55
C GLY A 108 12.32 4.46 20.17
N THR A 109 11.51 5.09 19.33
CA THR A 109 10.17 5.56 19.70
C THR A 109 9.13 5.11 18.66
N LEU A 110 7.90 4.93 19.14
CA LEU A 110 6.75 4.54 18.33
C LEU A 110 5.78 5.69 18.18
N MET A 111 5.30 5.91 16.96
CA MET A 111 4.18 6.80 16.65
C MET A 111 3.07 6.01 15.96
N PHE A 112 1.82 6.47 16.09
CA PHE A 112 0.68 5.97 15.34
C PHE A 112 0.22 7.05 14.38
N ILE A 113 0.17 6.72 13.09
CA ILE A 113 -0.31 7.61 12.04
C ILE A 113 -1.72 7.17 11.69
N MET A 114 -2.70 8.06 11.82
CA MET A 114 -4.10 7.82 11.48
C MET A 114 -4.44 8.51 10.17
N TYR A 115 -5.18 7.80 9.31
CA TYR A 115 -5.64 8.28 8.01
C TYR A 115 -7.15 8.52 8.04
N ASP A 116 -7.62 9.45 7.23
CA ASP A 116 -9.04 9.80 7.09
C ASP A 116 -9.80 8.86 6.13
N THR A 117 -9.09 8.03 5.37
CA THR A 117 -9.63 7.05 4.43
C THR A 117 -9.36 5.62 4.87
N THR A 118 -9.91 4.62 4.15
CA THR A 118 -9.71 3.20 4.46
C THR A 118 -8.30 2.73 4.12
N MET A 119 -7.88 1.59 4.70
CA MET A 119 -6.51 1.08 4.60
C MET A 119 -6.03 0.77 3.18
N SER A 120 -6.95 0.54 2.26
CA SER A 120 -6.72 0.16 0.86
C SER A 120 -7.18 1.23 -0.13
N ALA A 121 -7.61 2.39 0.36
CA ALA A 121 -7.89 3.54 -0.49
C ALA A 121 -6.60 4.03 -1.17
N ASP A 122 -6.71 4.46 -2.42
CA ASP A 122 -5.58 5.01 -3.17
C ASP A 122 -4.94 6.19 -2.42
N GLU A 123 -5.74 7.00 -1.77
CA GLU A 123 -5.34 8.15 -0.97
C GLU A 123 -4.46 7.73 0.24
N THR A 124 -4.85 6.65 0.96
CA THR A 124 -4.03 6.12 2.06
C THR A 124 -2.71 5.55 1.55
N MET A 125 -2.73 4.83 0.42
CA MET A 125 -1.52 4.27 -0.17
C MET A 125 -0.57 5.37 -0.65
N GLU A 126 -1.09 6.44 -1.25
CA GLU A 126 -0.31 7.61 -1.65
C GLU A 126 0.30 8.32 -0.43
N ALA A 127 -0.47 8.49 0.65
CA ALA A 127 0.05 9.04 1.91
C ALA A 127 1.19 8.18 2.49
N VAL A 128 1.07 6.85 2.46
CA VAL A 128 2.12 5.91 2.87
C VAL A 128 3.40 6.10 2.04
N GLU A 129 3.28 6.24 0.71
CA GLU A 129 4.42 6.49 -0.17
C GLU A 129 5.09 7.85 0.12
N GLN A 130 4.29 8.91 0.33
CA GLN A 130 4.80 10.25 0.67
C GLN A 130 5.52 10.23 2.03
N ILE A 131 4.97 9.55 3.04
CA ILE A 131 5.62 9.40 4.36
C ILE A 131 6.96 8.68 4.22
N ARG A 132 7.04 7.63 3.40
CA ARG A 132 8.31 6.94 3.12
C ARG A 132 9.32 7.84 2.42
N ALA A 133 8.87 8.68 1.50
CA ALA A 133 9.75 9.60 0.77
C ALA A 133 10.38 10.69 1.66
N ILE A 134 9.68 11.12 2.72
CA ILE A 134 10.20 12.08 3.69
C ILE A 134 10.94 11.43 4.85
N SER A 135 10.88 10.09 4.97
CA SER A 135 11.55 9.30 6.01
C SER A 135 13.00 9.01 5.64
N ASN A 136 13.83 8.74 6.63
CA ASN A 136 15.22 8.32 6.47
C ASN A 136 15.41 6.83 6.85
N GLU A 137 16.64 6.34 6.77
CA GLU A 137 17.00 4.94 7.07
C GLU A 137 16.76 4.52 8.53
N GLN A 138 16.53 5.47 9.43
CA GLN A 138 16.22 5.24 10.85
C GLN A 138 14.72 5.11 11.12
N CYS A 139 13.90 5.22 10.08
CA CYS A 139 12.44 5.25 10.17
C CYS A 139 11.84 4.02 9.51
N PHE A 140 10.90 3.37 10.20
CA PHE A 140 10.24 2.16 9.72
C PHE A 140 8.72 2.33 9.82
N LEU A 141 8.07 2.41 8.65
CA LEU A 141 6.60 2.44 8.55
C LEU A 141 6.07 1.01 8.43
N SER A 142 5.14 0.66 9.30
CA SER A 142 4.52 -0.67 9.37
C SER A 142 3.01 -0.55 9.65
N GLY A 143 2.31 -1.68 9.68
CA GLY A 143 0.86 -1.76 9.89
C GLY A 143 0.13 -2.16 8.62
N MET A 144 -1.19 -2.39 8.73
CA MET A 144 -1.96 -2.97 7.61
C MET A 144 -1.97 -2.08 6.38
N SER A 145 -2.06 -0.75 6.53
CA SER A 145 -2.02 0.18 5.39
C SER A 145 -0.68 0.09 4.64
N ALA A 146 0.44 0.04 5.37
CA ALA A 146 1.75 -0.14 4.77
C ALA A 146 1.90 -1.49 4.06
N VAL A 147 1.36 -2.58 4.65
CA VAL A 147 1.38 -3.92 4.05
C VAL A 147 0.58 -3.96 2.76
N VAL A 148 -0.60 -3.35 2.71
CA VAL A 148 -1.43 -3.30 1.49
C VAL A 148 -0.70 -2.51 0.38
N THR A 149 -0.07 -1.39 0.73
CA THR A 149 0.75 -0.61 -0.21
C THR A 149 1.92 -1.46 -0.75
N ASP A 150 2.63 -2.18 0.13
CA ASP A 150 3.75 -3.05 -0.27
C ASP A 150 3.30 -4.19 -1.19
N ILE A 151 2.14 -4.80 -0.92
CA ILE A 151 1.57 -5.85 -1.79
C ILE A 151 1.26 -5.28 -3.17
N ARG A 152 0.67 -4.09 -3.25
CA ARG A 152 0.40 -3.41 -4.53
C ARG A 152 1.70 -3.16 -5.29
N ASP A 153 2.65 -2.50 -4.66
CA ASP A 153 3.91 -2.12 -5.29
C ASP A 153 4.73 -3.34 -5.74
N LEU A 154 4.72 -4.40 -4.94
CA LEU A 154 5.38 -5.65 -5.29
C LEU A 154 4.69 -6.33 -6.48
N SER A 155 3.34 -6.37 -6.47
CA SER A 155 2.57 -6.93 -7.58
C SER A 155 2.83 -6.17 -8.88
N ASP A 156 2.81 -4.85 -8.86
CA ASP A 156 3.04 -4.02 -10.04
C ASP A 156 4.46 -4.19 -10.62
N LYS A 157 5.44 -4.48 -9.78
CA LYS A 157 6.83 -4.75 -10.21
C LYS A 157 7.06 -6.17 -10.68
N GLU A 158 6.45 -7.16 -10.02
CA GLU A 158 6.74 -8.57 -10.27
C GLU A 158 5.87 -9.18 -11.35
N VAL A 159 4.59 -8.79 -11.45
CA VAL A 159 3.66 -9.35 -12.45
C VAL A 159 4.20 -9.26 -13.88
N PRO A 160 4.74 -8.13 -14.38
CA PRO A 160 5.30 -8.06 -15.72
C PRO A 160 6.47 -9.03 -15.94
N VAL A 161 7.30 -9.23 -14.92
CA VAL A 161 8.46 -10.14 -14.99
C VAL A 161 7.98 -11.59 -15.07
N TYR A 162 7.02 -12.00 -14.24
CA TYR A 162 6.47 -13.35 -14.28
C TYR A 162 5.71 -13.63 -15.57
N VAL A 163 4.95 -12.66 -16.08
CA VAL A 163 4.27 -12.77 -17.37
C VAL A 163 5.28 -12.98 -18.51
N LEU A 164 6.36 -12.17 -18.54
CA LEU A 164 7.41 -12.32 -19.54
C LEU A 164 8.07 -13.70 -19.47
N LEU A 165 8.41 -14.16 -18.26
CA LEU A 165 9.00 -15.48 -18.04
C LEU A 165 8.06 -16.60 -18.51
N ALA A 166 6.77 -16.51 -18.19
CA ALA A 166 5.76 -17.46 -18.63
C ALA A 166 5.62 -17.51 -20.17
N VAL A 167 5.66 -16.35 -20.83
CA VAL A 167 5.63 -16.25 -22.30
C VAL A 167 6.86 -16.93 -22.90
N ILE A 168 8.06 -16.68 -22.38
CA ILE A 168 9.30 -17.29 -22.87
C ILE A 168 9.27 -18.79 -22.68
N LEU A 169 8.90 -19.28 -21.49
CA LEU A 169 8.80 -20.73 -21.24
C LEU A 169 7.77 -21.40 -22.13
N SER A 170 6.59 -20.78 -22.31
CA SER A 170 5.56 -21.29 -23.20
C SER A 170 6.03 -21.36 -24.66
N LEU A 171 6.77 -20.33 -25.12
CA LEU A 171 7.34 -20.30 -26.47
C LEU A 171 8.33 -21.45 -26.66
N VAL A 172 9.21 -21.71 -25.69
CA VAL A 172 10.19 -22.79 -25.74
C VAL A 172 9.49 -24.14 -25.82
N VAL A 173 8.55 -24.41 -24.90
CA VAL A 173 7.82 -25.69 -24.86
C VAL A 173 7.03 -25.93 -26.15
N LEU A 174 6.31 -24.91 -26.62
CA LEU A 174 5.53 -25.01 -27.86
C LEU A 174 6.42 -25.20 -29.09
N SER A 175 7.60 -24.55 -29.13
CA SER A 175 8.55 -24.71 -30.24
C SER A 175 9.20 -26.10 -30.27
N LEU A 176 9.34 -26.75 -29.12
CA LEU A 176 9.85 -28.14 -29.03
C LEU A 176 8.79 -29.18 -29.36
N THR A 177 7.52 -28.86 -29.17
CA THR A 177 6.40 -29.81 -29.39
C THR A 177 5.75 -29.69 -30.76
N MET A 178 5.93 -28.54 -31.43
CA MET A 178 5.34 -28.28 -32.75
C MET A 178 6.41 -28.26 -33.85
N ASP A 179 6.03 -28.75 -35.04
CA ASP A 179 6.93 -28.80 -36.20
C ASP A 179 7.17 -27.43 -36.89
N SER A 180 6.73 -26.32 -36.26
CA SER A 180 6.85 -24.98 -36.82
C SER A 180 7.06 -23.93 -35.73
N PHE A 181 8.05 -23.06 -35.88
CA PHE A 181 8.31 -21.93 -34.97
C PHE A 181 7.29 -20.77 -35.10
N LEU A 182 6.57 -20.69 -36.21
CA LEU A 182 5.59 -19.61 -36.42
C LEU A 182 4.29 -19.86 -35.66
N ILE A 183 3.85 -21.12 -35.54
CA ILE A 183 2.59 -21.47 -34.88
C ILE A 183 2.57 -21.03 -33.41
N PRO A 184 3.60 -21.30 -32.56
CA PRO A 184 3.67 -20.80 -31.20
C PRO A 184 3.58 -19.28 -31.07
N ILE A 185 4.19 -18.54 -31.97
CA ILE A 185 4.16 -17.07 -31.96
C ILE A 185 2.74 -16.57 -32.21
N PHE A 186 2.04 -17.06 -33.22
CA PHE A 186 0.66 -16.68 -33.51
C PHE A 186 -0.30 -17.10 -32.40
N PHE A 187 -0.06 -18.25 -31.78
CA PHE A 187 -0.85 -18.75 -30.66
C PHE A 187 -0.71 -17.83 -29.44
N LEU A 188 0.51 -17.50 -29.03
CA LEU A 188 0.76 -16.57 -27.92
C LEU A 188 0.25 -15.17 -28.20
N LEU A 189 0.37 -14.68 -29.45
CA LEU A 189 -0.19 -13.40 -29.85
C LEU A 189 -1.73 -13.39 -29.76
N SER A 190 -2.39 -14.49 -30.15
CA SER A 190 -3.82 -14.63 -29.99
C SER A 190 -4.27 -14.64 -28.52
N ILE A 191 -3.52 -15.34 -27.65
CA ILE A 191 -3.79 -15.33 -26.21
C ILE A 191 -3.56 -13.92 -25.64
N GLY A 192 -2.46 -13.26 -26.00
CA GLY A 192 -2.18 -11.90 -25.56
C GLY A 192 -3.29 -10.92 -25.96
N MET A 193 -3.80 -11.03 -27.19
CA MET A 193 -4.97 -10.24 -27.61
C MET A 193 -6.22 -10.57 -26.79
N ALA A 194 -6.45 -11.84 -26.45
CA ALA A 194 -7.61 -12.24 -25.64
C ALA A 194 -7.55 -11.75 -24.20
N ILE A 195 -6.34 -11.57 -23.64
CA ILE A 195 -6.15 -11.03 -22.30
C ILE A 195 -6.41 -9.50 -22.25
N ILE A 196 -6.12 -8.81 -23.35
CA ILE A 196 -6.34 -7.36 -23.45
C ILE A 196 -7.83 -7.04 -23.69
N TYR A 197 -8.62 -7.99 -24.19
CA TYR A 197 -10.07 -7.84 -24.37
C TYR A 197 -10.85 -8.04 -23.07
#